data_48dffa6e9d6ad02674f4bd3fafffbdd7
#
_entry.id   48dffa6e9d6ad02674f4bd3fafffbdd7
#
_cell.length_a   1.000
_cell.length_b   1.000
_cell.length_c   1.000
_cell.angle_alpha   90.00
_cell.angle_beta   90.00
_cell.angle_gamma   90.00
#
_symmetry.space_group_name_H-M   'P 1'
#
loop_
_entity.id
_entity.type
_entity.pdbx_description
1 polymer ?
#
loop_
_entity_poly.entity_id
_entity_poly.type
_entity_poly.pdbx_seq_one_letter_code
_entity_poly.pdbx_strand_id
1 'polypeptide(L)'
;MQRNSKREANFMQLKISADNPLEWVALRANMVPVPLLHAQIMPVISKAVLEAADAGVFDAVADGSDTTEDIAQTCGLNPKATGELMGLLTALGYFTYDSGTFMLTKMARKWTLKHEPESVYGMLLFNNRVVWPWLEKLGTYLKTGEGIHYHDHLDAQQWNYYQQAMVAASGSEAKEFGQRVPVPKPVKAGLSTRMLDIGGSHGQHSVALCKRYAGLSSTIIDLPAAIEQAALLLARLGMGDRVRHVPGNALTDDFGEAQYDIVLMSSLAHHFTPEQNHDVARRVARALKPGGIYIVNEFIRPETGAAPELVGSSTDLFYGLTSTAGNYSIAEIQAWQRDAGLHVGKVIAYRTLPGRAMVIGIR
;
A
#
# COMPACT_ATOMS: atom_id res chain seq x y z
N MET A 1 9.65 18.49 -35.66
CA MET A 1 9.07 18.60 -34.30
C MET A 1 7.96 17.55 -34.14
N GLN A 2 8.32 16.33 -33.76
CA GLN A 2 7.35 15.27 -33.43
C GLN A 2 7.01 15.35 -31.95
N ARG A 3 5.80 15.75 -31.60
CA ARG A 3 5.24 15.62 -30.26
C ARG A 3 4.97 14.14 -29.98
N ASN A 4 5.95 13.44 -29.38
CA ASN A 4 5.69 12.16 -28.74
C ASN A 4 4.88 12.43 -27.46
N SER A 5 3.57 12.35 -27.55
CA SER A 5 2.72 12.30 -26.36
C SER A 5 2.76 10.89 -25.76
N LYS A 6 3.84 10.54 -25.08
CA LYS A 6 3.75 9.49 -24.05
C LYS A 6 2.79 10.02 -22.98
N ARG A 7 1.59 9.43 -22.88
CA ARG A 7 0.71 9.66 -21.74
C ARG A 7 1.43 9.08 -20.52
N GLU A 8 2.16 9.91 -19.81
CA GLU A 8 2.64 9.62 -18.46
C GLU A 8 1.42 9.30 -17.59
N ALA A 9 1.53 8.29 -16.75
CA ALA A 9 0.48 7.97 -15.78
C ALA A 9 0.38 9.16 -14.80
N ASN A 10 -0.74 9.89 -14.85
CA ASN A 10 -0.97 11.00 -13.92
C ASN A 10 -1.37 10.42 -12.55
N PHE A 11 -0.46 10.50 -11.59
CA PHE A 11 -0.71 10.18 -10.20
C PHE A 11 -1.32 11.38 -9.45
N MET A 12 -2.10 11.09 -8.39
CA MET A 12 -2.58 12.09 -7.44
C MET A 12 -1.39 12.75 -6.74
N GLN A 13 -1.45 14.08 -6.54
CA GLN A 13 -0.35 14.85 -5.94
C GLN A 13 -0.76 15.37 -4.57
N LEU A 14 0.18 15.36 -3.62
CA LEU A 14 0.07 16.06 -2.36
C LEU A 14 0.77 17.43 -2.51
N LYS A 15 0.06 18.53 -2.25
CA LYS A 15 0.57 19.88 -2.41
C LYS A 15 0.13 20.78 -1.25
N ILE A 16 0.97 21.76 -0.91
CA ILE A 16 0.57 22.90 -0.11
C ILE A 16 -0.24 23.83 -1.02
N SER A 17 -1.45 24.18 -0.61
CA SER A 17 -2.35 25.09 -1.34
C SER A 17 -2.55 26.38 -0.55
N ALA A 18 -2.84 27.45 -1.25
CA ALA A 18 -3.21 28.73 -0.68
C ALA A 18 -4.75 28.84 -0.64
N ASP A 19 -5.29 29.37 0.45
CA ASP A 19 -6.73 29.57 0.63
C ASP A 19 -7.22 30.94 0.11
N ASN A 20 -6.28 31.85 -0.14
CA ASN A 20 -6.58 33.20 -0.63
C ASN A 20 -5.47 33.73 -1.56
N PRO A 21 -5.75 34.83 -2.34
CA PRO A 21 -4.79 35.39 -3.29
C PRO A 21 -3.48 35.88 -2.67
N LEU A 22 -3.49 36.37 -1.43
CA LEU A 22 -2.28 36.87 -0.76
C LEU A 22 -1.35 35.70 -0.41
N GLU A 23 -1.88 34.62 0.12
CA GLU A 23 -1.12 33.37 0.36
C GLU A 23 -0.56 32.80 -0.94
N TRP A 24 -1.34 32.82 -2.02
CA TRP A 24 -0.86 32.39 -3.33
C TRP A 24 0.33 33.21 -3.80
N VAL A 25 0.28 34.54 -3.64
CA VAL A 25 1.42 35.43 -3.94
C VAL A 25 2.60 35.11 -3.04
N ALA A 26 2.38 34.94 -1.73
CA ALA A 26 3.43 34.62 -0.77
C ALA A 26 4.15 33.30 -1.11
N LEU A 27 3.40 32.26 -1.47
CA LEU A 27 3.97 30.97 -1.94
C LEU A 27 4.79 31.16 -3.22
N ARG A 28 4.27 31.88 -4.20
CA ARG A 28 4.94 32.16 -5.48
C ARG A 28 6.18 33.04 -5.34
N ALA A 29 6.12 34.00 -4.43
CA ALA A 29 7.24 34.91 -4.12
C ALA A 29 8.28 34.29 -3.18
N ASN A 30 8.14 33.00 -2.83
CA ASN A 30 9.04 32.29 -1.90
C ASN A 30 9.14 32.97 -0.51
N MET A 31 8.06 33.55 -0.05
CA MET A 31 7.97 34.21 1.26
C MET A 31 7.57 33.24 2.38
N VAL A 32 7.05 32.05 2.03
CA VAL A 32 6.65 31.00 2.99
C VAL A 32 7.84 30.09 3.25
N PRO A 33 8.27 29.90 4.52
CA PRO A 33 9.39 29.03 4.86
C PRO A 33 8.95 27.54 4.81
N VAL A 34 8.71 27.02 3.62
CA VAL A 34 8.25 25.64 3.36
C VAL A 34 9.07 24.58 4.13
N PRO A 35 10.42 24.68 4.27
CA PRO A 35 11.17 23.72 5.07
C PRO A 35 10.74 23.61 6.54
N LEU A 36 10.25 24.69 7.16
CA LEU A 36 9.70 24.64 8.52
C LEU A 36 8.38 23.86 8.58
N LEU A 37 7.54 23.99 7.56
CA LEU A 37 6.29 23.22 7.47
C LEU A 37 6.63 21.70 7.40
N HIS A 38 7.59 21.34 6.57
CA HIS A 38 8.01 19.95 6.42
C HIS A 38 8.69 19.38 7.68
N ALA A 39 9.56 20.18 8.33
CA ALA A 39 10.38 19.69 9.45
C ALA A 39 9.69 19.82 10.81
N GLN A 40 8.77 20.74 11.00
CA GLN A 40 8.15 21.03 12.29
C GLN A 40 6.66 20.68 12.34
N ILE A 41 5.89 21.02 11.32
CA ILE A 41 4.44 20.83 11.35
C ILE A 41 4.03 19.41 10.92
N MET A 42 4.58 18.91 9.81
CA MET A 42 4.20 17.58 9.31
C MET A 42 4.47 16.44 10.30
N PRO A 43 5.61 16.39 11.02
CA PRO A 43 5.84 15.35 12.04
C PRO A 43 4.81 15.40 13.17
N VAL A 44 4.42 16.61 13.63
CA VAL A 44 3.39 16.76 14.67
C VAL A 44 2.04 16.27 14.17
N ILE A 45 1.64 16.64 12.96
CA ILE A 45 0.39 16.16 12.33
C ILE A 45 0.39 14.62 12.24
N SER A 46 1.45 14.05 11.67
CA SER A 46 1.54 12.60 11.48
C SER A 46 1.47 11.88 12.82
N LYS A 47 2.26 12.32 13.81
CA LYS A 47 2.30 11.68 15.13
C LYS A 47 0.98 11.83 15.87
N ALA A 48 0.31 12.99 15.80
CA ALA A 48 -1.00 13.21 16.43
C ALA A 48 -2.07 12.25 15.91
N VAL A 49 -2.15 12.02 14.59
CA VAL A 49 -3.09 11.07 13.99
C VAL A 49 -2.79 9.64 14.44
N LEU A 50 -1.51 9.26 14.46
CA LEU A 50 -1.08 7.93 14.89
C LEU A 50 -1.37 7.67 16.37
N GLU A 51 -1.05 8.63 17.25
CA GLU A 51 -1.32 8.52 18.70
C GLU A 51 -2.81 8.55 19.00
N ALA A 52 -3.61 9.34 18.29
CA ALA A 52 -5.07 9.35 18.45
C ALA A 52 -5.69 7.98 18.12
N ALA A 53 -5.22 7.35 17.06
CA ALA A 53 -5.66 5.99 16.71
C ALA A 53 -5.22 4.98 17.77
N ASP A 54 -3.99 5.04 18.22
CA ASP A 54 -3.41 4.11 19.19
C ASP A 54 -4.06 4.24 20.58
N ALA A 55 -4.37 5.47 21.01
CA ALA A 55 -5.08 5.74 22.25
C ALA A 55 -6.60 5.44 22.18
N GLY A 56 -7.14 5.16 20.99
CA GLY A 56 -8.56 4.85 20.80
C GLY A 56 -9.49 6.07 20.75
N VAL A 57 -8.95 7.27 20.50
CA VAL A 57 -9.73 8.53 20.49
C VAL A 57 -10.86 8.49 19.46
N PHE A 58 -10.63 7.95 18.27
CA PHE A 58 -11.66 7.84 17.23
C PHE A 58 -12.82 6.93 17.65
N ASP A 59 -12.49 5.76 18.24
CA ASP A 59 -13.52 4.83 18.71
C ASP A 59 -14.26 5.39 19.93
N ALA A 60 -13.57 6.06 20.86
CA ALA A 60 -14.21 6.71 22.02
C ALA A 60 -15.29 7.73 21.59
N VAL A 61 -15.00 8.56 20.58
CA VAL A 61 -16.00 9.51 20.06
C VAL A 61 -17.13 8.78 19.30
N ALA A 62 -16.82 7.69 18.59
CA ALA A 62 -17.85 6.87 17.94
C ALA A 62 -18.81 6.24 18.93
N ASP A 63 -18.32 5.89 20.13
CA ASP A 63 -19.05 5.22 21.22
C ASP A 63 -19.73 6.23 22.18
N GLY A 64 -19.62 7.54 21.91
CA GLY A 64 -20.39 8.58 22.61
C GLY A 64 -19.61 9.44 23.60
N SER A 65 -18.29 9.31 23.71
CA SER A 65 -17.45 10.27 24.44
C SER A 65 -17.23 11.51 23.55
N ASP A 66 -18.01 12.56 23.74
CA ASP A 66 -18.05 13.69 22.80
C ASP A 66 -17.49 15.00 23.36
N THR A 67 -17.16 15.07 24.66
CA THR A 67 -16.46 16.21 25.27
C THR A 67 -14.97 15.90 25.47
N THR A 68 -14.14 16.94 25.62
CA THR A 68 -12.72 16.79 25.94
C THR A 68 -12.48 15.94 27.19
N GLU A 69 -13.27 16.18 28.21
CA GLU A 69 -13.19 15.50 29.51
C GLU A 69 -13.55 14.01 29.38
N ASP A 70 -14.64 13.70 28.67
CA ASP A 70 -15.11 12.30 28.48
C ASP A 70 -14.10 11.50 27.62
N ILE A 71 -13.58 12.10 26.53
CA ILE A 71 -12.55 11.50 25.69
C ILE A 71 -11.28 11.24 26.50
N ALA A 72 -10.83 12.23 27.29
CA ALA A 72 -9.64 12.10 28.12
C ALA A 72 -9.82 10.97 29.15
N GLN A 73 -10.96 10.90 29.81
CA GLN A 73 -11.26 9.86 30.77
C GLN A 73 -11.33 8.47 30.12
N THR A 74 -12.05 8.34 29.00
CA THR A 74 -12.21 7.06 28.28
C THR A 74 -10.89 6.53 27.76
N CYS A 75 -10.03 7.41 27.22
CA CYS A 75 -8.74 7.03 26.64
C CYS A 75 -7.57 7.02 27.64
N GLY A 76 -7.79 7.40 28.91
CA GLY A 76 -6.73 7.50 29.92
C GLY A 76 -5.71 8.60 29.64
N LEU A 77 -6.15 9.71 29.04
CA LEU A 77 -5.32 10.83 28.62
C LEU A 77 -5.44 12.04 29.56
N ASN A 78 -4.47 12.94 29.48
CA ASN A 78 -4.54 14.23 30.19
C ASN A 78 -5.57 15.16 29.51
N PRO A 79 -6.56 15.76 30.24
CA PRO A 79 -7.62 16.57 29.62
C PRO A 79 -7.10 17.76 28.80
N LYS A 80 -6.08 18.49 29.31
CA LYS A 80 -5.48 19.61 28.57
C LYS A 80 -4.86 19.15 27.26
N ALA A 81 -4.03 18.10 27.29
CA ALA A 81 -3.39 17.56 26.09
C ALA A 81 -4.41 17.00 25.11
N THR A 82 -5.50 16.39 25.62
CA THR A 82 -6.62 15.90 24.78
C THR A 82 -7.30 17.07 24.06
N GLY A 83 -7.54 18.20 24.73
CA GLY A 83 -8.11 19.39 24.08
C GLY A 83 -7.21 19.92 22.96
N GLU A 84 -5.89 19.96 23.16
CA GLU A 84 -4.92 20.36 22.13
C GLU A 84 -4.92 19.37 20.94
N LEU A 85 -4.95 18.08 21.20
CA LEU A 85 -5.05 17.01 20.19
C LEU A 85 -6.36 17.13 19.40
N MET A 86 -7.49 17.25 20.06
CA MET A 86 -8.81 17.36 19.44
C MET A 86 -8.93 18.62 18.57
N GLY A 87 -8.32 19.74 19.01
CA GLY A 87 -8.23 20.97 18.21
C GLY A 87 -7.48 20.73 16.88
N LEU A 88 -6.32 20.05 16.94
CA LEU A 88 -5.55 19.73 15.74
C LEU A 88 -6.32 18.77 14.82
N LEU A 89 -6.88 17.70 15.36
CA LEU A 89 -7.63 16.70 14.56
C LEU A 89 -8.89 17.30 13.92
N THR A 90 -9.54 18.28 14.58
CA THR A 90 -10.65 19.04 14.03
C THR A 90 -10.20 19.92 12.87
N ALA A 91 -9.07 20.64 13.03
CA ALA A 91 -8.49 21.43 11.96
C ALA A 91 -8.08 20.60 10.74
N LEU A 92 -7.70 19.34 10.95
CA LEU A 92 -7.40 18.34 9.88
C LEU A 92 -8.65 17.70 9.26
N GLY A 93 -9.86 18.01 9.77
CA GLY A 93 -11.12 17.48 9.25
C GLY A 93 -11.47 16.06 9.70
N TYR A 94 -10.86 15.55 10.77
CA TYR A 94 -11.27 14.27 11.37
C TYR A 94 -12.53 14.42 12.21
N PHE A 95 -12.68 15.56 12.88
CA PHE A 95 -13.86 15.87 13.69
C PHE A 95 -14.51 17.19 13.24
N THR A 96 -15.78 17.31 13.52
CA THR A 96 -16.48 18.59 13.62
C THR A 96 -16.65 18.92 15.10
N TYR A 97 -16.70 20.22 15.43
CA TYR A 97 -16.88 20.73 16.78
C TYR A 97 -18.05 21.71 16.81
N ASP A 98 -19.00 21.48 17.69
CA ASP A 98 -20.13 22.37 17.92
C ASP A 98 -20.51 22.39 19.41
N SER A 99 -20.58 23.62 19.96
CA SER A 99 -21.11 23.86 21.33
C SER A 99 -20.50 22.97 22.43
N GLY A 100 -19.20 22.67 22.34
CA GLY A 100 -18.47 21.88 23.34
C GLY A 100 -18.35 20.38 22.99
N THR A 101 -18.95 19.92 21.90
CA THR A 101 -18.98 18.50 21.53
C THR A 101 -18.27 18.23 20.20
N PHE A 102 -17.60 17.09 20.12
CA PHE A 102 -16.91 16.58 18.94
C PHE A 102 -17.71 15.46 18.27
N MET A 103 -17.74 15.48 16.95
CA MET A 103 -18.36 14.42 16.15
C MET A 103 -17.41 13.97 15.03
N LEU A 104 -17.32 12.68 14.78
CA LEU A 104 -16.55 12.13 13.65
C LEU A 104 -17.13 12.58 12.33
N THR A 105 -16.26 13.09 11.44
CA THR A 105 -16.61 13.31 10.03
C THR A 105 -16.84 11.98 9.32
N LYS A 106 -17.51 12.02 8.15
CA LYS A 106 -17.69 10.82 7.30
C LYS A 106 -16.35 10.18 6.90
N MET A 107 -15.35 11.01 6.65
CA MET A 107 -13.99 10.57 6.31
C MET A 107 -13.37 9.82 7.50
N ALA A 108 -13.36 10.41 8.68
CA ALA A 108 -12.79 9.78 9.87
C ALA A 108 -13.52 8.48 10.23
N ARG A 109 -14.85 8.49 10.25
CA ARG A 109 -15.66 7.29 10.53
C ARG A 109 -15.30 6.12 9.61
N LYS A 110 -15.13 6.39 8.31
CA LYS A 110 -14.78 5.36 7.33
C LYS A 110 -13.37 4.81 7.50
N TRP A 111 -12.39 5.70 7.79
CA TRP A 111 -10.98 5.34 7.65
C TRP A 111 -10.25 5.07 8.96
N THR A 112 -10.79 5.52 10.12
CA THR A 112 -10.04 5.45 11.38
C THR A 112 -10.62 4.50 12.42
N LEU A 113 -11.88 4.08 12.31
CA LEU A 113 -12.52 3.21 13.29
C LEU A 113 -12.03 1.76 13.15
N LYS A 114 -11.75 1.13 14.27
CA LYS A 114 -11.17 -0.22 14.36
C LYS A 114 -11.99 -1.31 13.66
N HIS A 115 -13.31 -1.21 13.70
CA HIS A 115 -14.20 -2.26 13.20
C HIS A 115 -14.82 -1.98 11.82
N GLU A 116 -14.49 -0.84 11.20
CA GLU A 116 -14.96 -0.52 9.85
C GLU A 116 -14.23 -1.34 8.77
N PRO A 117 -14.97 -1.92 7.81
CA PRO A 117 -14.39 -2.84 6.82
C PRO A 117 -13.32 -2.22 5.90
N GLU A 118 -13.39 -0.91 5.66
CA GLU A 118 -12.43 -0.19 4.80
C GLU A 118 -11.40 0.61 5.61
N SER A 119 -11.39 0.45 6.96
CA SER A 119 -10.51 1.20 7.85
C SER A 119 -9.03 0.96 7.61
N VAL A 120 -8.24 2.02 7.73
CA VAL A 120 -6.77 1.95 7.74
C VAL A 120 -6.19 1.89 9.16
N TYR A 121 -7.02 1.64 10.18
CA TYR A 121 -6.61 1.59 11.59
C TYR A 121 -5.38 0.70 11.83
N GLY A 122 -5.36 -0.52 11.27
CA GLY A 122 -4.22 -1.42 11.40
C GLY A 122 -2.91 -0.82 10.84
N MET A 123 -3.00 -0.03 9.76
CA MET A 123 -1.86 0.69 9.20
C MET A 123 -1.42 1.84 10.12
N LEU A 124 -2.36 2.56 10.75
CA LEU A 124 -2.02 3.63 11.71
C LEU A 124 -1.26 3.06 12.90
N LEU A 125 -1.70 1.93 13.47
CA LEU A 125 -1.01 1.25 14.57
C LEU A 125 0.39 0.76 14.16
N PHE A 126 0.51 0.11 13.03
CA PHE A 126 1.79 -0.35 12.52
C PHE A 126 2.77 0.81 12.30
N ASN A 127 2.29 1.89 11.70
CA ASN A 127 3.10 3.09 11.50
C ASN A 127 3.54 3.70 12.83
N ASN A 128 2.67 3.74 13.85
CA ASN A 128 3.02 4.29 15.16
C ASN A 128 4.05 3.45 15.90
N ARG A 129 3.80 2.15 15.99
CA ARG A 129 4.52 1.25 16.90
C ARG A 129 5.75 0.58 16.27
N VAL A 130 5.78 0.49 14.94
CA VAL A 130 6.83 -0.25 14.23
C VAL A 130 7.59 0.65 13.24
N VAL A 131 6.87 1.33 12.33
CA VAL A 131 7.53 2.13 11.28
C VAL A 131 8.19 3.39 11.84
N TRP A 132 7.56 4.06 12.82
CA TRP A 132 8.11 5.29 13.37
C TRP A 132 9.54 5.13 13.91
N PRO A 133 9.87 4.10 14.72
CA PRO A 133 11.25 3.79 15.11
C PRO A 133 12.20 3.50 13.94
N TRP A 134 11.71 2.95 12.81
CA TRP A 134 12.56 2.73 11.64
C TRP A 134 13.00 4.03 10.98
N LEU A 135 12.14 5.05 10.96
CA LEU A 135 12.48 6.35 10.38
C LEU A 135 13.65 7.03 11.11
N GLU A 136 13.89 6.70 12.38
CA GLU A 136 15.08 7.17 13.12
C GLU A 136 16.40 6.62 12.53
N LYS A 137 16.34 5.51 11.79
CA LYS A 137 17.50 4.91 11.11
C LYS A 137 17.83 5.57 9.77
N LEU A 138 16.98 6.49 9.29
CA LEU A 138 17.19 7.14 7.98
C LEU A 138 18.57 7.79 7.87
N GLY A 139 19.05 8.45 8.94
CA GLY A 139 20.38 9.07 8.94
C GLY A 139 21.53 8.06 8.76
N THR A 140 21.38 6.83 9.24
CA THR A 140 22.34 5.74 9.03
C THR A 140 22.25 5.23 7.59
N TYR A 141 21.03 4.94 7.12
CA TYR A 141 20.79 4.52 5.74
C TYR A 141 21.40 5.49 4.70
N LEU A 142 21.21 6.79 4.88
CA LEU A 142 21.79 7.81 3.97
C LEU A 142 23.30 7.82 3.94
N LYS A 143 23.98 7.29 4.96
CA LYS A 143 25.44 7.18 5.03
C LYS A 143 25.97 5.86 4.48
N THR A 144 25.24 4.78 4.68
CA THR A 144 25.69 3.41 4.38
C THR A 144 25.08 2.82 3.12
N GLY A 145 23.86 3.26 2.76
CA GLY A 145 23.04 2.63 1.74
C GLY A 145 22.43 1.29 2.17
N GLU A 146 22.65 0.86 3.43
CA GLU A 146 22.15 -0.43 3.93
C GLU A 146 20.78 -0.25 4.60
N GLY A 147 19.77 -0.94 4.08
CA GLY A 147 18.42 -0.99 4.65
C GLY A 147 18.35 -1.88 5.90
N ILE A 148 17.24 -1.79 6.63
CA ILE A 148 17.05 -2.54 7.90
C ILE A 148 16.52 -3.96 7.70
N HIS A 149 16.12 -4.38 6.48
CA HIS A 149 15.59 -5.73 6.19
C HIS A 149 14.55 -6.20 7.22
N TYR A 150 13.50 -5.41 7.41
CA TYR A 150 12.64 -5.49 8.59
C TYR A 150 12.01 -6.86 8.86
N HIS A 151 11.75 -7.67 7.84
CA HIS A 151 11.15 -9.00 8.02
C HIS A 151 12.01 -9.92 8.90
N ASP A 152 13.32 -9.72 8.94
CA ASP A 152 14.26 -10.52 9.74
C ASP A 152 14.28 -10.10 11.23
N HIS A 153 13.65 -8.97 11.55
CA HIS A 153 13.77 -8.34 12.86
C HIS A 153 12.44 -8.12 13.59
N LEU A 154 11.30 -8.47 12.97
CA LEU A 154 9.99 -8.34 13.61
C LEU A 154 9.80 -9.42 14.68
N ASP A 155 9.45 -9.00 15.90
CA ASP A 155 8.94 -9.90 16.94
C ASP A 155 7.48 -10.33 16.63
N ALA A 156 6.93 -11.24 17.43
CA ALA A 156 5.58 -11.79 17.20
C ALA A 156 4.49 -10.70 17.29
N GLN A 157 4.65 -9.69 18.15
CA GLN A 157 3.68 -8.60 18.27
C GLN A 157 3.78 -7.64 17.08
N GLN A 158 4.98 -7.33 16.62
CA GLN A 158 5.23 -6.51 15.44
C GLN A 158 4.73 -7.21 14.17
N TRP A 159 4.90 -8.52 14.04
CA TRP A 159 4.29 -9.31 12.98
C TRP A 159 2.76 -9.21 12.98
N ASN A 160 2.12 -9.22 14.14
CA ASN A 160 0.67 -9.03 14.22
C ASN A 160 0.24 -7.63 13.72
N TYR A 161 0.94 -6.55 14.13
CA TYR A 161 0.69 -5.22 13.60
C TYR A 161 0.91 -5.14 12.09
N TYR A 162 1.99 -5.75 11.59
CA TYR A 162 2.27 -5.82 10.15
C TYR A 162 1.13 -6.48 9.37
N GLN A 163 0.65 -7.65 9.82
CA GLN A 163 -0.45 -8.33 9.15
C GLN A 163 -1.75 -7.53 9.15
N GLN A 164 -2.10 -6.91 10.28
CA GLN A 164 -3.25 -6.01 10.34
C GLN A 164 -3.10 -4.82 9.38
N ALA A 165 -1.90 -4.26 9.28
CA ALA A 165 -1.60 -3.18 8.35
C ALA A 165 -1.75 -3.60 6.89
N MET A 166 -1.24 -4.77 6.52
CA MET A 166 -1.34 -5.30 5.14
C MET A 166 -2.79 -5.55 4.75
N VAL A 167 -3.60 -6.12 5.66
CA VAL A 167 -5.05 -6.29 5.44
C VAL A 167 -5.75 -4.93 5.26
N ALA A 168 -5.44 -3.96 6.12
CA ALA A 168 -6.04 -2.63 6.06
C ALA A 168 -5.65 -1.88 4.76
N ALA A 169 -4.36 -1.94 4.37
CA ALA A 169 -3.87 -1.29 3.15
C ALA A 169 -4.48 -1.88 1.88
N SER A 170 -4.67 -3.19 1.84
CA SER A 170 -5.11 -3.90 0.63
C SER A 170 -6.63 -3.87 0.40
N GLY A 171 -7.45 -3.47 1.37
CA GLY A 171 -8.91 -3.55 1.24
C GLY A 171 -9.48 -2.75 0.07
N SER A 172 -9.20 -1.45 0.02
CA SER A 172 -9.64 -0.58 -1.08
C SER A 172 -8.87 -0.85 -2.38
N GLU A 173 -7.59 -1.19 -2.26
CA GLU A 173 -6.72 -1.55 -3.38
C GLU A 173 -7.21 -2.80 -4.11
N ALA A 174 -7.45 -3.89 -3.38
CA ALA A 174 -7.92 -5.15 -3.95
C ALA A 174 -9.27 -4.99 -4.67
N LYS A 175 -10.16 -4.13 -4.16
CA LYS A 175 -11.42 -3.80 -4.83
C LYS A 175 -11.17 -3.11 -6.17
N GLU A 176 -10.32 -2.07 -6.22
CA GLU A 176 -9.98 -1.38 -7.47
C GLU A 176 -9.21 -2.31 -8.42
N PHE A 177 -8.28 -3.12 -7.91
CA PHE A 177 -7.57 -4.16 -8.66
C PHE A 177 -8.55 -5.08 -9.37
N GLY A 178 -9.45 -5.71 -8.62
CA GLY A 178 -10.46 -6.63 -9.17
C GLY A 178 -11.35 -6.01 -10.25
N GLN A 179 -11.59 -4.69 -10.20
CA GLN A 179 -12.41 -3.98 -11.18
C GLN A 179 -11.65 -3.61 -12.45
N ARG A 180 -10.36 -3.31 -12.37
CA ARG A 180 -9.60 -2.66 -13.45
C ARG A 180 -8.56 -3.55 -14.12
N VAL A 181 -8.17 -4.66 -13.51
CA VAL A 181 -7.22 -5.57 -14.14
C VAL A 181 -7.77 -6.12 -15.44
N PRO A 182 -7.00 -6.08 -16.56
CA PRO A 182 -7.44 -6.56 -17.87
C PRO A 182 -7.27 -8.08 -17.95
N VAL A 183 -8.19 -8.83 -17.38
CA VAL A 183 -8.12 -10.30 -17.39
C VAL A 183 -8.17 -10.90 -18.79
N PRO A 184 -7.50 -12.05 -19.04
CA PRO A 184 -7.55 -12.79 -20.31
C PRO A 184 -8.98 -13.18 -20.70
N LYS A 185 -9.21 -13.40 -22.02
CA LYS A 185 -10.52 -13.79 -22.54
C LYS A 185 -11.12 -15.03 -21.87
N PRO A 186 -10.39 -16.12 -21.61
CA PRO A 186 -10.93 -17.30 -20.91
C PRO A 186 -11.47 -16.98 -19.53
N VAL A 187 -10.76 -16.15 -18.75
CA VAL A 187 -11.19 -15.69 -17.42
C VAL A 187 -12.49 -14.87 -17.53
N LYS A 188 -12.52 -13.93 -18.49
CA LYS A 188 -13.70 -13.09 -18.74
C LYS A 188 -14.92 -13.89 -19.20
N ALA A 189 -14.70 -14.98 -19.92
CA ALA A 189 -15.75 -15.90 -20.37
C ALA A 189 -16.24 -16.87 -19.27
N GLY A 190 -15.67 -16.82 -18.07
CA GLY A 190 -16.05 -17.69 -16.95
C GLY A 190 -15.58 -19.13 -17.08
N LEU A 191 -14.60 -19.41 -17.95
CA LEU A 191 -14.02 -20.73 -18.09
C LEU A 191 -13.20 -21.10 -16.85
N SER A 192 -12.95 -22.41 -16.67
CA SER A 192 -12.05 -22.89 -15.63
C SER A 192 -10.62 -22.40 -15.89
N THR A 193 -10.17 -21.47 -15.06
CA THR A 193 -8.89 -20.76 -15.19
C THR A 193 -8.16 -20.69 -13.87
N ARG A 194 -6.85 -20.47 -13.93
CA ARG A 194 -5.96 -20.51 -12.77
C ARG A 194 -5.14 -19.24 -12.65
N MET A 195 -5.04 -18.76 -11.43
CA MET A 195 -4.16 -17.66 -11.03
C MET A 195 -3.08 -18.18 -10.09
N LEU A 196 -1.87 -17.65 -10.23
CA LEU A 196 -0.80 -17.73 -9.25
C LEU A 196 -0.62 -16.34 -8.62
N ASP A 197 -0.60 -16.28 -7.30
CA ASP A 197 -0.35 -15.06 -6.52
C ASP A 197 0.95 -15.25 -5.73
N ILE A 198 2.02 -14.60 -6.17
CA ILE A 198 3.36 -14.76 -5.63
C ILE A 198 3.54 -13.79 -4.47
N GLY A 199 3.75 -14.33 -3.24
CA GLY A 199 3.83 -13.55 -2.02
C GLY A 199 2.49 -12.89 -1.65
N GLY A 200 1.37 -13.55 -1.96
CA GLY A 200 0.03 -12.96 -1.83
C GLY A 200 -0.50 -12.86 -0.40
N SER A 201 0.24 -13.34 0.61
CA SER A 201 -0.07 -13.23 2.04
C SER A 201 -1.56 -13.47 2.36
N HIS A 202 -2.29 -12.47 2.86
CA HIS A 202 -3.71 -12.54 3.23
C HIS A 202 -4.68 -12.82 2.07
N GLY A 203 -4.25 -12.79 0.80
CA GLY A 203 -4.99 -13.21 -0.38
C GLY A 203 -6.09 -12.28 -0.89
N GLN A 204 -6.19 -11.04 -0.44
CA GLN A 204 -7.30 -10.15 -0.81
C GLN A 204 -7.39 -9.88 -2.31
N HIS A 205 -6.27 -9.76 -3.04
CA HIS A 205 -6.26 -9.60 -4.49
C HIS A 205 -6.80 -10.84 -5.21
N SER A 206 -6.33 -12.02 -4.80
CA SER A 206 -6.82 -13.31 -5.28
C SER A 206 -8.32 -13.46 -5.06
N VAL A 207 -8.78 -13.15 -3.84
CA VAL A 207 -10.20 -13.20 -3.47
C VAL A 207 -11.04 -12.22 -4.29
N ALA A 208 -10.55 -10.99 -4.51
CA ALA A 208 -11.26 -9.99 -5.31
C ALA A 208 -11.52 -10.48 -6.75
N LEU A 209 -10.52 -11.09 -7.38
CA LEU A 209 -10.69 -11.66 -8.72
C LEU A 209 -11.56 -12.92 -8.72
N CYS A 210 -11.36 -13.85 -7.78
CA CYS A 210 -12.13 -15.08 -7.71
C CYS A 210 -13.61 -14.81 -7.38
N LYS A 211 -13.94 -13.80 -6.57
CA LYS A 211 -15.34 -13.36 -6.37
C LYS A 211 -15.96 -12.83 -7.64
N ARG A 212 -15.19 -12.09 -8.44
CA ARG A 212 -15.67 -11.49 -9.69
C ARG A 212 -15.82 -12.51 -10.83
N TYR A 213 -14.95 -13.52 -10.90
CA TYR A 213 -14.89 -14.51 -11.97
C TYR A 213 -15.08 -15.91 -11.40
N ALA A 214 -16.28 -16.46 -11.54
CA ALA A 214 -16.69 -17.72 -10.92
C ALA A 214 -15.81 -18.92 -11.30
N GLY A 215 -15.30 -18.96 -12.54
CA GLY A 215 -14.42 -20.03 -13.05
C GLY A 215 -12.95 -19.88 -12.64
N LEU A 216 -12.56 -18.80 -11.95
CA LEU A 216 -11.20 -18.55 -11.54
C LEU A 216 -10.91 -19.16 -10.18
N SER A 217 -9.80 -19.88 -10.06
CA SER A 217 -9.18 -20.31 -8.80
C SER A 217 -7.79 -19.69 -8.66
N SER A 218 -7.33 -19.49 -7.44
CA SER A 218 -6.01 -18.92 -7.16
C SER A 218 -5.21 -19.80 -6.20
N THR A 219 -3.93 -19.99 -6.53
CA THR A 219 -2.92 -20.52 -5.62
C THR A 219 -2.02 -19.38 -5.18
N ILE A 220 -1.91 -19.18 -3.88
CA ILE A 220 -1.01 -18.22 -3.25
C ILE A 220 0.25 -18.97 -2.84
N ILE A 221 1.39 -18.62 -3.43
CA ILE A 221 2.70 -19.11 -2.97
C ILE A 221 3.28 -18.08 -2.01
N ASP A 222 3.62 -18.54 -0.81
CA ASP A 222 4.29 -17.69 0.18
C ASP A 222 5.18 -18.53 1.10
N LEU A 223 6.06 -17.85 1.85
CA LEU A 223 6.93 -18.51 2.82
C LEU A 223 6.09 -19.17 3.93
N PRO A 224 6.50 -20.33 4.46
CA PRO A 224 5.76 -21.04 5.51
C PRO A 224 5.38 -20.13 6.69
N ALA A 225 6.31 -19.29 7.16
CA ALA A 225 6.08 -18.37 8.27
C ALA A 225 5.02 -17.29 7.93
N ALA A 226 4.99 -16.79 6.69
CA ALA A 226 3.98 -15.85 6.24
C ALA A 226 2.59 -16.50 6.14
N ILE A 227 2.52 -17.74 5.65
CA ILE A 227 1.27 -18.52 5.57
C ILE A 227 0.69 -18.76 6.96
N GLU A 228 1.51 -19.13 7.94
CA GLU A 228 1.06 -19.33 9.33
C GLU A 228 0.30 -18.12 9.87
N GLN A 229 0.80 -16.93 9.59
CA GLN A 229 0.17 -15.67 10.02
C GLN A 229 -1.07 -15.31 9.16
N ALA A 230 -1.05 -15.62 7.87
CA ALA A 230 -2.07 -15.20 6.91
C ALA A 230 -3.25 -16.19 6.77
N ALA A 231 -3.08 -17.45 7.15
CA ALA A 231 -4.06 -18.52 6.91
C ALA A 231 -5.45 -18.23 7.50
N LEU A 232 -5.49 -17.71 8.75
CA LEU A 232 -6.75 -17.35 9.41
C LEU A 232 -7.43 -16.15 8.73
N LEU A 233 -6.63 -15.21 8.21
CA LEU A 233 -7.15 -14.04 7.50
C LEU A 233 -7.78 -14.46 6.17
N LEU A 234 -7.12 -15.33 5.41
CA LEU A 234 -7.67 -15.89 4.17
C LEU A 234 -8.94 -16.70 4.43
N ALA A 235 -8.95 -17.56 5.46
CA ALA A 235 -10.11 -18.37 5.80
C ALA A 235 -11.37 -17.52 6.08
N ARG A 236 -11.22 -16.37 6.74
CA ARG A 236 -12.31 -15.42 7.01
C ARG A 236 -12.92 -14.81 5.73
N LEU A 237 -12.20 -14.81 4.61
CA LEU A 237 -12.70 -14.32 3.33
C LEU A 237 -13.63 -15.30 2.61
N GLY A 238 -13.75 -16.55 3.11
CA GLY A 238 -14.79 -17.52 2.75
C GLY A 238 -14.70 -18.10 1.34
N MET A 239 -13.48 -18.23 0.79
CA MET A 239 -13.30 -18.77 -0.57
C MET A 239 -13.05 -20.28 -0.64
N GLY A 240 -12.85 -20.95 0.50
CA GLY A 240 -12.53 -22.37 0.55
C GLY A 240 -11.35 -22.74 -0.35
N ASP A 241 -11.45 -23.88 -1.04
CA ASP A 241 -10.38 -24.37 -1.92
C ASP A 241 -10.15 -23.55 -3.19
N ARG A 242 -11.03 -22.60 -3.50
CA ARG A 242 -10.88 -21.73 -4.68
C ARG A 242 -9.72 -20.75 -4.53
N VAL A 243 -9.36 -20.38 -3.32
CA VAL A 243 -8.17 -19.57 -3.01
C VAL A 243 -7.44 -20.24 -1.86
N ARG A 244 -6.26 -20.74 -2.13
CA ARG A 244 -5.50 -21.54 -1.15
C ARG A 244 -4.04 -21.15 -1.11
N HIS A 245 -3.43 -21.26 0.06
CA HIS A 245 -1.98 -21.18 0.23
C HIS A 245 -1.27 -22.47 -0.17
N VAL A 246 -0.07 -22.30 -0.72
CA VAL A 246 0.93 -23.36 -0.91
C VAL A 246 2.27 -22.82 -0.42
N PRO A 247 2.95 -23.52 0.49
CA PRO A 247 4.27 -23.07 0.94
C PRO A 247 5.26 -23.12 -0.22
N GLY A 248 6.08 -22.07 -0.35
CA GLY A 248 7.08 -21.96 -1.39
C GLY A 248 7.89 -20.67 -1.28
N ASN A 249 8.97 -20.61 -2.03
CA ASN A 249 9.85 -19.45 -2.10
C ASN A 249 9.91 -18.90 -3.52
N ALA A 250 9.46 -17.66 -3.70
CA ALA A 250 9.43 -16.97 -4.99
C ALA A 250 10.81 -16.92 -5.68
N LEU A 251 11.92 -16.98 -4.93
CA LEU A 251 13.26 -16.90 -5.47
C LEU A 251 13.81 -18.25 -5.98
N THR A 252 13.32 -19.37 -5.45
CA THR A 252 13.90 -20.68 -5.74
C THR A 252 12.97 -21.66 -6.43
N ASP A 253 11.65 -21.53 -6.22
CA ASP A 253 10.70 -22.54 -6.65
C ASP A 253 10.34 -22.42 -8.13
N ASP A 254 10.06 -23.55 -8.74
CA ASP A 254 9.52 -23.65 -10.07
C ASP A 254 8.00 -23.42 -10.05
N PHE A 255 7.52 -22.52 -10.89
CA PHE A 255 6.09 -22.25 -11.05
C PHE A 255 5.39 -23.14 -12.08
N GLY A 256 6.15 -24.07 -12.70
CA GLY A 256 5.68 -24.99 -13.73
C GLY A 256 5.65 -24.37 -15.14
N GLU A 257 4.98 -25.04 -16.07
CA GLU A 257 4.90 -24.62 -17.47
C GLU A 257 3.44 -24.55 -17.94
N ALA A 258 3.08 -23.43 -18.57
CA ALA A 258 1.77 -23.17 -19.19
C ALA A 258 0.57 -23.55 -18.30
N GLN A 259 0.63 -23.23 -17.00
CA GLN A 259 -0.39 -23.60 -16.02
C GLN A 259 -1.38 -22.50 -15.70
N TYR A 260 -0.95 -21.23 -15.79
CA TYR A 260 -1.70 -20.10 -15.26
C TYR A 260 -2.17 -19.17 -16.37
N ASP A 261 -3.37 -18.65 -16.19
CA ASP A 261 -3.95 -17.59 -17.03
C ASP A 261 -3.57 -16.21 -16.51
N ILE A 262 -3.33 -16.09 -15.19
CA ILE A 262 -2.90 -14.87 -14.51
C ILE A 262 -1.78 -15.22 -13.54
N VAL A 263 -0.71 -14.43 -13.52
CA VAL A 263 0.27 -14.42 -12.42
C VAL A 263 0.32 -13.00 -11.86
N LEU A 264 0.17 -12.88 -10.55
CA LEU A 264 0.29 -11.63 -9.80
C LEU A 264 1.53 -11.68 -8.91
N MET A 265 2.26 -10.57 -8.87
CA MET A 265 3.25 -10.27 -7.86
C MET A 265 2.95 -8.85 -7.34
N SER A 266 2.51 -8.76 -6.08
CA SER A 266 2.03 -7.53 -5.48
C SER A 266 2.80 -7.20 -4.21
N SER A 267 3.37 -6.00 -4.13
CA SER A 267 4.17 -5.53 -2.98
C SER A 267 5.27 -6.50 -2.59
N LEU A 268 5.96 -7.07 -3.57
CA LEU A 268 7.02 -8.05 -3.35
C LEU A 268 8.32 -7.69 -4.10
N ALA A 269 8.21 -7.04 -5.28
CA ALA A 269 9.37 -6.76 -6.13
C ALA A 269 10.44 -5.92 -5.42
N HIS A 270 10.06 -5.03 -4.53
CA HIS A 270 10.97 -4.17 -3.75
C HIS A 270 11.83 -4.92 -2.72
N HIS A 271 11.52 -6.19 -2.44
CA HIS A 271 12.35 -7.08 -1.61
C HIS A 271 13.42 -7.83 -2.42
N PHE A 272 13.35 -7.79 -3.74
CA PHE A 272 14.23 -8.54 -4.63
C PHE A 272 15.18 -7.60 -5.38
N THR A 273 16.42 -8.07 -5.61
CA THR A 273 17.35 -7.34 -6.48
C THR A 273 16.85 -7.32 -7.93
N PRO A 274 17.38 -6.45 -8.80
CA PRO A 274 17.04 -6.44 -10.23
C PRO A 274 17.22 -7.82 -10.88
N GLU A 275 18.31 -8.52 -10.59
CA GLU A 275 18.64 -9.85 -11.13
C GLU A 275 17.63 -10.90 -10.68
N GLN A 276 17.22 -10.86 -9.40
CA GLN A 276 16.19 -11.74 -8.84
C GLN A 276 14.82 -11.47 -9.50
N ASN A 277 14.45 -10.21 -9.71
CA ASN A 277 13.22 -9.86 -10.41
C ASN A 277 13.22 -10.32 -11.87
N HIS A 278 14.36 -10.22 -12.59
CA HIS A 278 14.53 -10.79 -13.92
C HIS A 278 14.35 -12.30 -13.93
N ASP A 279 14.89 -13.01 -12.93
CA ASP A 279 14.76 -14.46 -12.83
C ASP A 279 13.32 -14.87 -12.54
N VAL A 280 12.66 -14.21 -11.59
CA VAL A 280 11.22 -14.44 -11.32
C VAL A 280 10.40 -14.20 -12.59
N ALA A 281 10.63 -13.13 -13.33
CA ALA A 281 9.91 -12.84 -14.57
C ALA A 281 10.06 -13.95 -15.63
N ARG A 282 11.26 -14.53 -15.80
CA ARG A 282 11.49 -15.67 -16.72
C ARG A 282 10.71 -16.90 -16.29
N ARG A 283 10.70 -17.25 -14.99
CA ARG A 283 9.93 -18.39 -14.48
C ARG A 283 8.42 -18.16 -14.61
N VAL A 284 7.96 -16.93 -14.37
CA VAL A 284 6.56 -16.54 -14.60
C VAL A 284 6.18 -16.66 -16.07
N ALA A 285 7.02 -16.19 -17.00
CA ALA A 285 6.75 -16.29 -18.43
C ALA A 285 6.58 -17.73 -18.88
N ARG A 286 7.38 -18.68 -18.35
CA ARG A 286 7.23 -20.12 -18.60
C ARG A 286 5.91 -20.66 -18.02
N ALA A 287 5.53 -20.24 -16.82
CA ALA A 287 4.36 -20.71 -16.11
C ALA A 287 3.03 -20.21 -16.70
N LEU A 288 3.04 -19.08 -17.41
CA LEU A 288 1.86 -18.55 -18.07
C LEU A 288 1.45 -19.39 -19.29
N LYS A 289 0.15 -19.49 -19.54
CA LYS A 289 -0.41 -20.00 -20.79
C LYS A 289 -0.28 -18.94 -21.89
N PRO A 290 -0.30 -19.34 -23.19
CA PRO A 290 -0.42 -18.37 -24.30
C PRO A 290 -1.60 -17.41 -24.09
N GLY A 291 -1.37 -16.10 -24.19
CA GLY A 291 -2.34 -15.06 -23.89
C GLY A 291 -2.60 -14.79 -22.40
N GLY A 292 -1.90 -15.47 -21.51
CA GLY A 292 -1.90 -15.20 -20.08
C GLY A 292 -1.17 -13.91 -19.73
N ILE A 293 -1.41 -13.37 -18.53
CA ILE A 293 -0.86 -12.09 -18.10
C ILE A 293 -0.02 -12.20 -16.83
N TYR A 294 1.09 -11.48 -16.80
CA TYR A 294 1.88 -11.20 -15.62
C TYR A 294 1.62 -9.78 -15.13
N ILE A 295 1.24 -9.64 -13.88
CA ILE A 295 0.93 -8.35 -13.25
C ILE A 295 1.95 -8.11 -12.15
N VAL A 296 2.75 -7.07 -12.28
CA VAL A 296 3.56 -6.51 -11.19
C VAL A 296 2.79 -5.31 -10.64
N ASN A 297 2.35 -5.41 -9.39
CA ASN A 297 1.51 -4.42 -8.71
C ASN A 297 2.30 -3.78 -7.58
N GLU A 298 2.85 -2.58 -7.83
CA GLU A 298 3.83 -1.94 -6.94
C GLU A 298 3.62 -0.43 -6.80
N PHE A 299 4.19 0.13 -5.74
CA PHE A 299 4.54 1.54 -5.73
C PHE A 299 5.66 1.79 -6.74
N ILE A 300 5.50 2.84 -7.54
CA ILE A 300 6.38 3.12 -8.67
C ILE A 300 7.29 4.29 -8.31
N ARG A 301 8.60 4.09 -8.40
CA ARG A 301 9.52 5.22 -8.33
C ARG A 301 9.53 5.99 -9.64
N PRO A 302 9.86 7.30 -9.62
CA PRO A 302 10.03 8.07 -10.84
C PRO A 302 11.08 7.46 -11.77
N GLU A 303 10.89 7.64 -13.09
CA GLU A 303 11.88 7.23 -14.09
C GLU A 303 13.18 8.01 -13.89
N THR A 304 14.32 7.35 -14.16
CA THR A 304 15.63 8.01 -14.12
C THR A 304 15.66 9.17 -15.11
N GLY A 305 15.97 10.37 -14.63
CA GLY A 305 15.99 11.59 -15.43
C GLY A 305 14.63 12.27 -15.64
N ALA A 306 13.53 11.68 -15.15
CA ALA A 306 12.23 12.36 -15.07
C ALA A 306 12.19 13.29 -13.84
N ALA A 307 11.26 14.24 -13.85
CA ALA A 307 11.00 15.05 -12.67
C ALA A 307 10.43 14.15 -11.55
N PRO A 308 11.05 14.11 -10.36
CA PRO A 308 10.54 13.31 -9.26
C PRO A 308 9.17 13.83 -8.80
N GLU A 309 8.29 12.92 -8.40
CA GLU A 309 7.02 13.25 -7.77
C GLU A 309 7.02 12.79 -6.30
N LEU A 310 6.23 13.45 -5.47
CA LEU A 310 6.37 13.34 -4.01
C LEU A 310 6.11 11.92 -3.50
N VAL A 311 5.02 11.27 -3.93
CA VAL A 311 4.60 9.99 -3.35
C VAL A 311 5.56 8.86 -3.76
N GLY A 312 5.88 8.72 -5.06
CA GLY A 312 6.80 7.68 -5.54
C GLY A 312 8.21 7.86 -4.98
N SER A 313 8.70 9.12 -4.89
CA SER A 313 10.02 9.38 -4.29
C SER A 313 10.05 9.11 -2.78
N SER A 314 8.95 9.41 -2.07
CA SER A 314 8.85 9.12 -0.63
C SER A 314 8.78 7.62 -0.36
N THR A 315 8.01 6.87 -1.15
CA THR A 315 7.93 5.42 -1.03
C THR A 315 9.22 4.74 -1.47
N ASP A 316 9.93 5.27 -2.47
CA ASP A 316 11.25 4.78 -2.88
C ASP A 316 12.27 4.90 -1.74
N LEU A 317 12.36 6.08 -1.11
CA LEU A 317 13.23 6.29 0.06
C LEU A 317 12.82 5.39 1.24
N PHE A 318 11.52 5.21 1.47
CA PHE A 318 11.01 4.35 2.53
C PHE A 318 11.39 2.88 2.30
N TYR A 319 11.17 2.35 1.09
CA TYR A 319 11.53 0.97 0.79
C TYR A 319 13.04 0.77 0.64
N GLY A 320 13.80 1.78 0.24
CA GLY A 320 15.27 1.76 0.33
C GLY A 320 15.75 1.59 1.76
N LEU A 321 15.13 2.32 2.71
CA LEU A 321 15.42 2.18 4.14
C LEU A 321 14.99 0.81 4.71
N THR A 322 13.85 0.28 4.29
CA THR A 322 13.21 -0.85 4.98
C THR A 322 13.37 -2.20 4.29
N SER A 323 13.62 -2.22 2.98
CA SER A 323 13.70 -3.42 2.15
C SER A 323 15.09 -3.63 1.55
N THR A 324 15.26 -4.66 0.72
CA THR A 324 16.57 -5.01 0.15
C THR A 324 16.98 -4.08 -1.00
N ALA A 325 16.01 -3.64 -1.83
CA ALA A 325 16.33 -2.98 -3.10
C ALA A 325 15.59 -1.66 -3.34
N GLY A 326 14.50 -1.38 -2.63
CA GLY A 326 13.65 -0.21 -2.89
C GLY A 326 12.67 -0.42 -4.05
N ASN A 327 11.99 0.66 -4.45
CA ASN A 327 11.01 0.60 -5.54
C ASN A 327 11.68 0.56 -6.92
N TYR A 328 10.88 0.18 -7.91
CA TYR A 328 11.28 0.14 -9.31
C TYR A 328 10.41 1.07 -10.16
N SER A 329 11.00 1.60 -11.23
CA SER A 329 10.26 2.39 -12.21
C SER A 329 9.45 1.48 -13.16
N ILE A 330 8.50 2.08 -13.87
CA ILE A 330 7.73 1.37 -14.90
C ILE A 330 8.64 0.77 -15.96
N ALA A 331 9.67 1.52 -16.39
CA ALA A 331 10.60 1.08 -17.43
C ALA A 331 11.41 -0.15 -17.01
N GLU A 332 11.86 -0.22 -15.75
CA GLU A 332 12.56 -1.38 -15.19
C GLU A 332 11.67 -2.61 -15.12
N ILE A 333 10.47 -2.47 -14.58
CA ILE A 333 9.49 -3.59 -14.52
C ILE A 333 9.16 -4.09 -15.93
N GLN A 334 8.97 -3.18 -16.88
CA GLN A 334 8.75 -3.54 -18.28
C GLN A 334 9.98 -4.19 -18.94
N ALA A 335 11.20 -3.83 -18.51
CA ALA A 335 12.41 -4.49 -18.97
C ALA A 335 12.44 -5.97 -18.55
N TRP A 336 12.17 -6.28 -17.28
CA TRP A 336 12.06 -7.67 -16.82
C TRP A 336 11.04 -8.48 -17.62
N GLN A 337 9.88 -7.89 -17.92
CA GLN A 337 8.84 -8.54 -18.71
C GLN A 337 9.29 -8.79 -20.15
N ARG A 338 9.93 -7.81 -20.81
CA ARG A 338 10.47 -7.98 -22.19
C ARG A 338 11.57 -9.03 -22.24
N ASP A 339 12.52 -8.99 -21.31
CA ASP A 339 13.67 -9.91 -21.28
C ASP A 339 13.22 -11.36 -20.98
N ALA A 340 12.08 -11.51 -20.31
CA ALA A 340 11.42 -12.79 -20.13
C ALA A 340 10.61 -13.26 -21.36
N GLY A 341 10.58 -12.51 -22.45
CA GLY A 341 9.84 -12.83 -23.68
C GLY A 341 8.35 -12.45 -23.64
N LEU A 342 7.93 -11.63 -22.67
CA LEU A 342 6.55 -11.13 -22.60
C LEU A 342 6.36 -9.85 -23.43
N HIS A 343 5.22 -9.69 -24.04
CA HIS A 343 4.83 -8.43 -24.66
C HIS A 343 4.38 -7.44 -23.58
N VAL A 344 4.96 -6.24 -23.61
CA VAL A 344 4.60 -5.16 -22.69
C VAL A 344 3.17 -4.72 -22.93
N GLY A 345 2.35 -4.84 -21.91
CA GLY A 345 0.95 -4.46 -21.93
C GLY A 345 0.69 -3.05 -21.39
N LYS A 346 -0.49 -2.86 -20.83
CA LYS A 346 -0.90 -1.58 -20.24
C LYS A 346 -0.29 -1.36 -18.88
N VAL A 347 -0.01 -0.09 -18.55
CA VAL A 347 0.22 0.39 -17.19
C VAL A 347 -1.07 1.02 -16.69
N ILE A 348 -1.53 0.62 -15.50
CA ILE A 348 -2.78 1.08 -14.91
C ILE A 348 -2.48 1.66 -13.53
N ALA A 349 -2.39 2.98 -13.45
CA ALA A 349 -2.27 3.69 -12.18
C ALA A 349 -3.57 3.59 -11.37
N TYR A 350 -3.44 3.39 -10.06
CA TYR A 350 -4.60 3.41 -9.16
C TYR A 350 -5.18 4.81 -9.04
N ARG A 351 -6.50 4.88 -8.88
CA ARG A 351 -7.22 6.14 -8.63
C ARG A 351 -7.34 6.44 -7.14
N THR A 352 -7.40 5.39 -6.34
CA THR A 352 -7.61 5.46 -4.89
C THR A 352 -6.31 5.42 -4.10
N LEU A 353 -5.19 5.05 -4.73
CA LEU A 353 -3.90 4.91 -4.07
C LEU A 353 -2.78 5.58 -4.90
N PRO A 354 -2.40 6.83 -4.56
CA PRO A 354 -1.37 7.57 -5.28
C PRO A 354 -0.04 6.84 -5.33
N GLY A 355 0.69 6.98 -6.44
CA GLY A 355 2.02 6.40 -6.62
C GLY A 355 2.05 4.91 -6.93
N ARG A 356 0.89 4.22 -6.96
CA ARG A 356 0.80 2.78 -7.20
C ARG A 356 0.26 2.45 -8.59
N ALA A 357 0.80 1.39 -9.22
CA ALA A 357 0.35 0.95 -10.54
C ALA A 357 0.46 -0.57 -10.73
N MET A 358 -0.38 -1.08 -11.63
CA MET A 358 -0.26 -2.41 -12.22
C MET A 358 0.51 -2.30 -13.54
N VAL A 359 1.66 -2.98 -13.65
CA VAL A 359 2.45 -3.10 -14.87
C VAL A 359 2.25 -4.49 -15.44
N ILE A 360 1.77 -4.58 -16.69
CA ILE A 360 1.24 -5.84 -17.25
C ILE A 360 2.13 -6.30 -18.39
N GLY A 361 2.58 -7.57 -18.31
CA GLY A 361 3.20 -8.32 -19.41
C GLY A 361 2.24 -9.39 -19.92
N ILE A 362 2.26 -9.71 -21.22
CA ILE A 362 1.38 -10.68 -21.88
C ILE A 362 2.24 -11.74 -22.57
N ARG A 363 1.96 -13.01 -22.31
CA ARG A 363 2.62 -14.15 -23.00
C ARG A 363 2.09 -14.37 -24.40
#